data_0e4cfdfa34d51452c764776be64b9a88
#
_entry.id   0e4cfdfa34d51452c764776be64b9a88
#
_cell.length_a   1.000
_cell.length_b   1.000
_cell.length_c   1.000
_cell.angle_alpha   90.00
_cell.angle_beta   90.00
_cell.angle_gamma   90.00
#
_symmetry.space_group_name_H-M   'P 1'
#
loop_
_entity.id
_entity.type
_entity.pdbx_description
1 polymer ?
#
loop_
_entity_poly.entity_id
_entity_poly.type
_entity_poly.pdbx_seq_one_letter_code
_entity_poly.pdbx_strand_id
1 'polypeptide(L)'
;MYYHKVVSLAAAFLIAMCVMGSAAARVPGDDNSQRVSQVMEPLNIAVLIQDDLISQVSNELGVTRDFIRSLPKGSRVMVGYITSGSLQVRQPFTTDTEKAARSLRIPAASTGSSSYNPYVEVVEALRQFRSEWNNSNAVLLISDGLDTSRGFDSSVAGHTLDLERTISEAKKRQVAVFSFYAPSVGLTSHNRLAASYGQSSLNRLSDDTGGKAFFQGTNGFVTFDSYFARLRQTLNQQYARAY
;
A
#
# COMPACT_ATOMS: atom_id res chain seq x y z
N MET A 1 -38.39 39.20 -40.49
CA MET A 1 -39.86 39.09 -40.65
C MET A 1 -40.36 38.25 -39.47
N TYR A 2 -41.19 38.88 -38.61
CA TYR A 2 -42.01 38.38 -37.47
C TYR A 2 -41.22 37.83 -36.26
N TYR A 3 -41.03 38.49 -35.16
CA TYR A 3 -41.91 39.11 -34.10
C TYR A 3 -42.86 38.06 -33.46
N HIS A 4 -42.69 37.79 -32.12
CA HIS A 4 -43.62 38.10 -31.01
C HIS A 4 -43.04 37.48 -29.73
N LYS A 5 -42.65 38.34 -28.77
CA LYS A 5 -43.40 38.95 -27.63
C LYS A 5 -43.78 37.92 -26.57
N VAL A 6 -43.10 37.99 -25.44
CA VAL A 6 -43.43 38.60 -24.13
C VAL A 6 -44.67 37.98 -23.47
N VAL A 7 -44.56 37.52 -22.25
CA VAL A 7 -45.31 38.06 -21.08
C VAL A 7 -44.71 37.53 -19.78
N SER A 8 -44.41 38.49 -18.92
CA SER A 8 -44.07 38.43 -17.49
C SER A 8 -45.32 38.14 -16.66
N LEU A 9 -45.16 37.40 -15.53
CA LEU A 9 -46.08 37.61 -14.39
C LEU A 9 -45.33 37.38 -13.07
N ALA A 10 -45.13 38.48 -12.38
CA ALA A 10 -44.78 38.52 -10.95
C ALA A 10 -46.07 38.30 -10.12
N ALA A 11 -45.96 37.53 -9.06
CA ALA A 11 -46.91 37.57 -7.96
C ALA A 11 -46.17 37.47 -6.64
N ALA A 12 -46.09 38.60 -5.97
CA ALA A 12 -45.71 38.72 -4.58
C ALA A 12 -46.90 38.30 -3.70
N PHE A 13 -46.63 37.53 -2.65
CA PHE A 13 -47.54 37.42 -1.48
C PHE A 13 -46.76 37.57 -0.20
N LEU A 14 -46.98 38.66 0.46
CA LEU A 14 -46.62 39.01 1.84
C LEU A 14 -47.72 38.44 2.79
N ILE A 15 -47.34 38.31 4.07
CA ILE A 15 -48.18 38.17 5.30
C ILE A 15 -47.98 36.78 5.94
N ALA A 16 -47.65 36.62 7.22
CA ALA A 16 -47.64 37.44 8.42
C ALA A 16 -46.80 36.75 9.50
N MET A 17 -46.24 37.53 10.39
CA MET A 17 -45.66 37.12 11.70
C MET A 17 -46.68 36.36 12.54
N CYS A 18 -46.25 35.22 13.11
CA CYS A 18 -46.71 34.74 14.40
C CYS A 18 -45.53 34.31 15.24
N VAL A 19 -45.15 35.17 16.16
CA VAL A 19 -44.27 34.88 17.27
C VAL A 19 -45.05 34.04 18.27
N MET A 20 -44.71 32.76 18.39
CA MET A 20 -45.06 31.99 19.59
C MET A 20 -43.77 31.28 20.02
N GLY A 21 -43.23 31.75 21.13
CA GLY A 21 -42.15 31.12 21.84
C GLY A 21 -42.57 29.73 22.33
N SER A 22 -41.89 28.73 21.85
CA SER A 22 -41.88 27.41 22.45
C SER A 22 -40.49 27.19 23.02
N ALA A 23 -40.40 27.19 24.35
CA ALA A 23 -39.23 26.72 25.06
C ALA A 23 -39.01 25.23 24.69
N ALA A 24 -38.16 24.99 23.72
CA ALA A 24 -37.67 23.65 23.45
C ALA A 24 -36.78 23.22 24.61
N ALA A 25 -37.28 22.35 25.44
CA ALA A 25 -36.46 21.60 26.39
C ALA A 25 -35.28 21.01 25.62
N ARG A 26 -34.06 21.40 26.00
CA ARG A 26 -32.84 20.70 25.63
C ARG A 26 -32.93 19.29 26.19
N VAL A 27 -33.26 18.35 25.35
CA VAL A 27 -32.96 16.93 25.58
C VAL A 27 -31.42 16.88 25.65
N PRO A 28 -30.82 16.38 26.74
CA PRO A 28 -29.39 16.07 26.71
C PRO A 28 -29.22 15.05 25.61
N GLY A 29 -28.63 15.48 24.51
CA GLY A 29 -28.20 14.56 23.46
C GLY A 29 -27.22 13.59 24.13
N ASP A 30 -27.66 12.35 24.18
CA ASP A 30 -26.83 11.21 24.54
C ASP A 30 -25.80 11.09 23.41
N ASP A 31 -24.72 11.89 23.55
CA ASP A 31 -23.56 11.92 22.65
C ASP A 31 -22.70 10.69 22.93
N ASN A 32 -23.38 9.56 23.06
CA ASN A 32 -22.80 8.24 23.10
C ASN A 32 -22.65 7.74 21.65
N SER A 33 -22.03 8.54 20.80
CA SER A 33 -21.38 8.01 19.62
C SER A 33 -20.30 7.06 20.15
N GLN A 34 -20.72 5.81 20.35
CA GLN A 34 -19.83 4.70 20.58
C GLN A 34 -18.77 4.80 19.47
N ARG A 35 -17.58 5.29 19.83
CA ARG A 35 -16.38 5.08 19.05
C ARG A 35 -16.21 3.57 19.03
N VAL A 36 -16.81 2.92 18.06
CA VAL A 36 -16.51 1.52 17.76
C VAL A 36 -15.01 1.50 17.55
N SER A 37 -14.28 1.00 18.53
CA SER A 37 -12.85 0.83 18.45
C SER A 37 -12.62 -0.21 17.37
N GLN A 38 -12.36 0.25 16.14
CA GLN A 38 -11.97 -0.62 15.05
C GLN A 38 -10.61 -1.21 15.41
N VAL A 39 -10.62 -2.46 15.82
CA VAL A 39 -9.40 -3.21 16.09
C VAL A 39 -9.04 -3.95 14.82
N MET A 40 -7.84 -3.70 14.30
CA MET A 40 -7.32 -4.43 13.14
C MET A 40 -7.26 -5.92 13.45
N GLU A 41 -7.81 -6.74 12.55
CA GLU A 41 -7.75 -8.20 12.69
C GLU A 41 -6.33 -8.73 12.41
N PRO A 42 -5.98 -9.89 12.98
CA PRO A 42 -4.74 -10.56 12.64
C PRO A 42 -4.63 -10.82 11.14
N LEU A 43 -3.46 -10.61 10.56
CA LEU A 43 -3.22 -10.85 9.14
C LEU A 43 -1.94 -11.67 8.89
N ASN A 44 -1.86 -12.28 7.73
CA ASN A 44 -0.64 -12.91 7.23
C ASN A 44 0.03 -11.93 6.28
N ILE A 45 1.23 -11.46 6.62
CA ILE A 45 1.94 -10.46 5.80
C ILE A 45 3.34 -10.93 5.45
N ALA A 46 3.66 -10.89 4.15
CA ALA A 46 5.03 -11.06 3.67
C ALA A 46 5.66 -9.68 3.45
N VAL A 47 6.73 -9.37 4.17
CA VAL A 47 7.53 -8.15 3.98
C VAL A 47 8.69 -8.49 3.06
N LEU A 48 8.68 -7.94 1.85
CA LEU A 48 9.67 -8.17 0.81
C LEU A 48 10.44 -6.88 0.54
N ILE A 49 11.75 -6.95 0.58
CA ILE A 49 12.64 -5.80 0.40
C ILE A 49 13.60 -6.09 -0.74
N GLN A 50 13.62 -5.24 -1.75
CA GLN A 50 14.61 -5.33 -2.82
C GLN A 50 15.99 -4.98 -2.27
N ASP A 51 17.01 -5.77 -2.63
CA ASP A 51 18.30 -5.77 -1.95
C ASP A 51 19.31 -4.73 -2.49
N ASP A 52 19.03 -4.12 -3.64
CA ASP A 52 19.84 -3.07 -4.25
C ASP A 52 19.31 -1.65 -4.03
N LEU A 53 18.42 -1.46 -3.07
CA LEU A 53 17.90 -0.14 -2.74
C LEU A 53 18.97 0.78 -2.16
N ILE A 54 18.78 2.09 -2.33
CA ILE A 54 19.69 3.11 -1.79
C ILE A 54 19.88 2.98 -0.28
N SER A 55 21.06 3.36 0.21
CA SER A 55 21.46 3.19 1.61
C SER A 55 20.54 3.90 2.62
N GLN A 56 19.85 4.96 2.20
CA GLN A 56 18.87 5.69 3.02
C GLN A 56 17.73 4.80 3.51
N VAL A 57 17.37 3.73 2.78
CA VAL A 57 16.37 2.74 3.22
C VAL A 57 16.78 2.08 4.54
N SER A 58 18.08 2.02 4.82
CA SER A 58 18.58 1.45 6.08
C SER A 58 18.07 2.20 7.31
N ASN A 59 17.88 3.52 7.20
CA ASN A 59 17.36 4.36 8.29
C ASN A 59 15.88 4.04 8.57
N GLU A 60 15.17 3.52 7.58
CA GLU A 60 13.74 3.20 7.65
C GLU A 60 13.45 1.79 8.20
N LEU A 61 14.49 0.97 8.39
CA LEU A 61 14.32 -0.37 8.94
C LEU A 61 13.85 -0.35 10.40
N GLY A 62 14.17 0.71 11.14
CA GLY A 62 13.64 0.94 12.49
C GLY A 62 12.12 0.98 12.48
N VAL A 63 11.57 1.87 11.68
CA VAL A 63 10.12 2.05 11.52
C VAL A 63 9.44 0.78 10.98
N THR A 64 10.12 0.06 10.07
CA THR A 64 9.64 -1.23 9.56
C THR A 64 9.57 -2.29 10.67
N ARG A 65 10.58 -2.35 11.56
CA ARG A 65 10.56 -3.24 12.74
C ARG A 65 9.40 -2.90 13.66
N ASP A 66 9.19 -1.62 13.93
CA ASP A 66 8.12 -1.15 14.81
C ASP A 66 6.73 -1.43 14.21
N PHE A 67 6.58 -1.32 12.89
CA PHE A 67 5.36 -1.77 12.21
C PHE A 67 5.12 -3.27 12.44
N ILE A 68 6.13 -4.12 12.22
CA ILE A 68 5.99 -5.58 12.40
C ILE A 68 5.61 -5.91 13.86
N ARG A 69 6.24 -5.25 14.85
CA ARG A 69 5.92 -5.45 16.26
C ARG A 69 4.51 -5.00 16.64
N SER A 70 3.99 -4.00 15.94
CA SER A 70 2.66 -3.43 16.20
C SER A 70 1.50 -4.24 15.62
N LEU A 71 1.79 -5.29 14.85
CA LEU A 71 0.74 -6.13 14.27
C LEU A 71 -0.07 -6.85 15.34
N PRO A 72 -1.39 -7.05 15.13
CA PRO A 72 -2.26 -7.73 16.09
C PRO A 72 -1.75 -9.13 16.46
N LYS A 73 -2.00 -9.52 17.68
CA LYS A 73 -1.69 -10.88 18.15
C LYS A 73 -2.37 -11.92 17.26
N GLY A 74 -1.62 -12.93 16.84
CA GLY A 74 -2.08 -13.95 15.90
C GLY A 74 -1.73 -13.66 14.43
N SER A 75 -1.22 -12.46 14.11
CA SER A 75 -0.66 -12.19 12.79
C SER A 75 0.56 -13.08 12.51
N ARG A 76 0.75 -13.44 11.25
CA ARG A 76 1.95 -14.16 10.78
C ARG A 76 2.76 -13.26 9.88
N VAL A 77 4.06 -13.22 10.11
CA VAL A 77 4.98 -12.37 9.33
C VAL A 77 6.06 -13.22 8.70
N MET A 78 6.26 -13.04 7.40
CA MET A 78 7.44 -13.52 6.67
C MET A 78 8.31 -12.32 6.30
N VAL A 79 9.63 -12.48 6.34
CA VAL A 79 10.59 -11.47 5.85
C VAL A 79 11.46 -12.09 4.78
N GLY A 80 11.48 -11.45 3.61
CA GLY A 80 12.29 -11.87 2.47
C GLY A 80 13.01 -10.70 1.80
N TYR A 81 14.09 -11.02 1.12
CA TYR A 81 14.85 -10.07 0.30
C TYR A 81 14.84 -10.52 -1.16
N ILE A 82 14.52 -9.59 -2.03
CA ILE A 82 14.57 -9.78 -3.47
C ILE A 82 16.01 -9.52 -3.90
N THR A 83 16.71 -10.57 -4.28
CA THR A 83 18.07 -10.47 -4.82
C THR A 83 18.04 -10.70 -6.32
N SER A 84 19.19 -10.53 -6.99
CA SER A 84 19.27 -10.84 -8.42
C SER A 84 18.96 -12.32 -8.67
N GLY A 85 17.75 -12.58 -9.19
CA GLY A 85 17.29 -13.90 -9.61
C GLY A 85 16.79 -14.84 -8.52
N SER A 86 16.56 -14.38 -7.27
CA SER A 86 15.98 -15.23 -6.22
C SER A 86 15.35 -14.47 -5.07
N LEU A 87 14.33 -15.07 -4.46
CA LEU A 87 13.78 -14.64 -3.18
C LEU A 87 14.57 -15.29 -2.03
N GLN A 88 15.27 -14.49 -1.25
CA GLN A 88 15.93 -14.95 -0.04
C GLN A 88 15.01 -14.81 1.18
N VAL A 89 14.36 -15.87 1.59
CA VAL A 89 13.53 -15.89 2.80
C VAL A 89 14.44 -15.90 4.03
N ARG A 90 14.50 -14.77 4.75
CA ARG A 90 15.27 -14.63 5.99
C ARG A 90 14.52 -15.18 7.20
N GLN A 91 13.22 -14.96 7.22
CA GLN A 91 12.30 -15.49 8.23
C GLN A 91 11.06 -16.02 7.53
N PRO A 92 10.83 -17.34 7.52
CA PRO A 92 9.55 -17.91 7.11
C PRO A 92 8.41 -17.41 7.99
N PHE A 93 7.16 -17.57 7.54
CA PHE A 93 6.00 -17.15 8.31
C PHE A 93 6.05 -17.60 9.76
N THR A 94 5.97 -16.66 10.69
CA THR A 94 5.97 -16.88 12.13
C THR A 94 4.97 -15.96 12.80
N THR A 95 4.38 -16.39 13.91
CA THR A 95 3.56 -15.57 14.80
C THR A 95 4.39 -14.79 15.81
N ASP A 96 5.69 -15.07 15.91
CA ASP A 96 6.64 -14.32 16.71
C ASP A 96 7.08 -13.06 15.91
N THR A 97 6.35 -11.97 16.13
CA THR A 97 6.61 -10.68 15.46
C THR A 97 7.96 -10.10 15.84
N GLU A 98 8.45 -10.38 17.04
CA GLU A 98 9.79 -9.92 17.46
C GLU A 98 10.89 -10.66 16.72
N LYS A 99 10.76 -11.98 16.51
CA LYS A 99 11.67 -12.75 15.70
C LYS A 99 11.68 -12.27 14.25
N ALA A 100 10.49 -11.99 13.67
CA ALA A 100 10.36 -11.42 12.34
C ALA A 100 11.04 -10.04 12.24
N ALA A 101 10.79 -9.14 13.19
CA ALA A 101 11.38 -7.81 13.22
C ALA A 101 12.92 -7.86 13.30
N ARG A 102 13.49 -8.77 14.11
CA ARG A 102 14.95 -8.95 14.21
C ARG A 102 15.61 -9.55 12.97
N SER A 103 14.85 -10.22 12.12
CA SER A 103 15.39 -10.78 10.86
C SER A 103 15.65 -9.73 9.78
N LEU A 104 15.14 -8.50 9.95
CA LEU A 104 15.41 -7.38 9.05
C LEU A 104 16.89 -7.00 9.08
N ARG A 105 17.50 -6.93 7.91
CA ARG A 105 18.88 -6.47 7.69
C ARG A 105 18.94 -5.29 6.74
N ILE A 106 20.03 -4.61 6.74
CA ILE A 106 20.34 -3.57 5.75
C ILE A 106 20.39 -4.21 4.34
N PRO A 107 19.70 -3.62 3.32
CA PRO A 107 19.90 -4.00 1.94
C PRO A 107 21.38 -3.95 1.55
N ALA A 108 21.80 -4.87 0.70
CA ALA A 108 23.23 -4.98 0.34
C ALA A 108 23.71 -3.78 -0.49
N ALA A 109 22.80 -3.03 -1.10
CA ALA A 109 23.08 -1.85 -1.92
C ALA A 109 24.21 -2.13 -2.95
N SER A 110 24.19 -3.32 -3.54
CA SER A 110 25.25 -3.71 -4.46
C SER A 110 25.17 -2.89 -5.74
N THR A 111 26.26 -2.21 -6.08
CA THR A 111 26.41 -1.40 -7.30
C THR A 111 26.71 -2.25 -8.55
N GLY A 112 26.66 -3.58 -8.42
CA GLY A 112 26.85 -4.48 -9.55
C GLY A 112 25.74 -4.32 -10.59
N SER A 113 26.03 -4.62 -11.84
CA SER A 113 25.05 -4.65 -12.96
C SER A 113 24.06 -5.82 -12.84
N SER A 114 23.59 -6.07 -11.63
CA SER A 114 22.66 -7.15 -11.35
C SER A 114 21.29 -6.79 -11.87
N SER A 115 20.70 -7.69 -12.63
CA SER A 115 19.32 -7.55 -13.11
C SER A 115 18.35 -7.97 -12.03
N TYR A 116 17.32 -7.18 -11.78
CA TYR A 116 16.27 -7.46 -10.82
C TYR A 116 14.92 -7.61 -11.52
N ASN A 117 14.13 -8.56 -11.07
CA ASN A 117 12.73 -8.70 -11.47
C ASN A 117 11.90 -8.92 -10.20
N PRO A 118 11.40 -7.86 -9.55
CA PRO A 118 10.68 -7.99 -8.30
C PRO A 118 9.40 -8.83 -8.44
N TYR A 119 8.83 -8.91 -9.63
CA TYR A 119 7.57 -9.58 -9.86
C TYR A 119 7.67 -11.10 -9.77
N VAL A 120 8.73 -11.69 -10.34
CA VAL A 120 8.97 -13.13 -10.22
C VAL A 120 9.14 -13.53 -8.75
N GLU A 121 9.85 -12.71 -7.99
CA GLU A 121 10.11 -12.98 -6.57
C GLU A 121 8.87 -12.78 -5.69
N VAL A 122 7.97 -11.85 -6.07
CA VAL A 122 6.65 -11.72 -5.43
C VAL A 122 5.83 -12.99 -5.68
N VAL A 123 5.85 -13.57 -6.90
CA VAL A 123 5.16 -14.86 -7.16
C VAL A 123 5.70 -15.97 -6.28
N GLU A 124 7.02 -16.03 -6.07
CA GLU A 124 7.63 -17.00 -5.14
C GLU A 124 7.13 -16.80 -3.70
N ALA A 125 7.03 -15.54 -3.25
CA ALA A 125 6.50 -15.22 -1.93
C ALA A 125 5.00 -15.60 -1.82
N LEU A 126 4.22 -15.37 -2.87
CA LEU A 126 2.80 -15.73 -2.89
C LEU A 126 2.57 -17.23 -2.70
N ARG A 127 3.49 -18.08 -3.13
CA ARG A 127 3.42 -19.54 -2.93
C ARG A 127 3.62 -19.96 -1.48
N GLN A 128 4.15 -19.08 -0.61
CA GLN A 128 4.35 -19.37 0.81
C GLN A 128 3.07 -19.18 1.64
N PHE A 129 2.04 -18.51 1.10
CA PHE A 129 0.76 -18.39 1.77
C PHE A 129 -0.02 -19.68 1.68
N ARG A 130 -0.56 -20.14 2.81
CA ARG A 130 -1.31 -21.38 2.92
C ARG A 130 -2.81 -21.10 2.86
N SER A 131 -3.54 -21.93 2.12
CA SER A 131 -4.98 -21.78 1.92
C SER A 131 -5.81 -22.02 3.19
N GLU A 132 -5.26 -22.77 4.15
CA GLU A 132 -5.93 -23.06 5.43
C GLU A 132 -5.87 -21.91 6.44
N TRP A 133 -5.18 -20.81 6.12
CA TRP A 133 -5.13 -19.67 7.01
C TRP A 133 -6.37 -18.78 6.86
N ASN A 134 -7.08 -18.57 7.97
CA ASN A 134 -8.33 -17.80 8.00
C ASN A 134 -8.11 -16.29 8.06
N ASN A 135 -6.86 -15.84 8.29
CA ASN A 135 -6.54 -14.42 8.34
C ASN A 135 -6.40 -13.84 6.93
N SER A 136 -6.64 -12.54 6.80
CA SER A 136 -6.37 -11.81 5.56
C SER A 136 -4.90 -11.89 5.16
N ASN A 137 -4.64 -11.99 3.86
CA ASN A 137 -3.31 -12.15 3.31
C ASN A 137 -2.84 -10.85 2.63
N ALA A 138 -1.61 -10.44 2.92
CA ALA A 138 -1.02 -9.25 2.33
C ALA A 138 0.46 -9.43 2.00
N VAL A 139 0.95 -8.72 1.00
CA VAL A 139 2.37 -8.49 0.74
C VAL A 139 2.66 -7.01 0.96
N LEU A 140 3.71 -6.69 1.70
CA LEU A 140 4.34 -5.38 1.70
C LEU A 140 5.62 -5.47 0.87
N LEU A 141 5.61 -4.88 -0.30
CA LEU A 141 6.74 -4.83 -1.23
C LEU A 141 7.46 -3.48 -1.12
N ILE A 142 8.72 -3.48 -0.74
CA ILE A 142 9.60 -2.30 -0.73
C ILE A 142 10.57 -2.45 -1.90
N SER A 143 10.36 -1.67 -2.97
CA SER A 143 11.04 -1.89 -4.25
C SER A 143 11.02 -0.60 -5.09
N ASP A 144 11.89 -0.54 -6.09
CA ASP A 144 11.84 0.48 -7.14
C ASP A 144 10.82 0.15 -8.25
N GLY A 145 10.26 -1.07 -8.26
CA GLY A 145 9.20 -1.49 -9.17
C GLY A 145 9.63 -1.73 -10.61
N LEU A 146 10.92 -1.73 -10.92
CA LEU A 146 11.41 -2.01 -12.27
C LEU A 146 11.79 -3.48 -12.46
N ASP A 147 11.36 -4.02 -13.58
CA ASP A 147 11.93 -5.24 -14.13
C ASP A 147 13.11 -4.86 -15.04
N THR A 148 14.32 -5.14 -14.58
CA THR A 148 15.56 -4.90 -15.33
C THR A 148 16.20 -6.20 -15.83
N SER A 149 15.48 -7.33 -15.73
CA SER A 149 16.01 -8.66 -16.10
C SER A 149 16.42 -8.77 -17.57
N ARG A 150 15.80 -7.94 -18.42
CA ARG A 150 16.09 -7.85 -19.87
C ARG A 150 16.64 -6.48 -20.27
N GLY A 151 17.15 -5.70 -19.31
CA GLY A 151 17.48 -4.30 -19.49
C GLY A 151 16.25 -3.40 -19.36
N PHE A 152 16.47 -2.09 -19.33
CA PHE A 152 15.40 -1.11 -19.26
C PHE A 152 14.94 -0.72 -20.67
N ASP A 153 13.69 -1.06 -20.99
CA ASP A 153 13.01 -0.64 -22.22
C ASP A 153 11.74 0.16 -21.83
N SER A 154 11.77 1.45 -22.15
CA SER A 154 10.68 2.36 -21.87
C SER A 154 9.39 2.04 -22.64
N SER A 155 9.46 1.30 -23.74
CA SER A 155 8.29 0.94 -24.56
C SER A 155 7.41 -0.12 -23.92
N VAL A 156 7.97 -0.94 -23.03
CA VAL A 156 7.27 -2.03 -22.32
C VAL A 156 7.24 -1.86 -20.81
N ALA A 157 7.91 -0.83 -20.30
CA ALA A 157 7.94 -0.55 -18.87
C ALA A 157 6.51 -0.34 -18.32
N GLY A 158 6.16 -1.06 -17.28
CA GLY A 158 4.82 -1.03 -16.68
C GLY A 158 3.81 -2.04 -17.26
N HIS A 159 4.17 -2.80 -18.30
CA HIS A 159 3.35 -3.83 -18.93
C HIS A 159 4.12 -5.13 -19.18
N THR A 160 5.02 -5.49 -18.27
CA THR A 160 5.78 -6.73 -18.43
C THR A 160 4.89 -7.95 -18.16
N LEU A 161 5.18 -9.05 -18.84
CA LEU A 161 4.44 -10.32 -18.65
C LEU A 161 4.53 -10.80 -17.19
N ASP A 162 5.65 -10.55 -16.53
CA ASP A 162 5.84 -10.97 -15.15
C ASP A 162 5.01 -10.13 -14.18
N LEU A 163 4.80 -8.84 -14.44
CA LEU A 163 3.86 -8.01 -13.69
C LEU A 163 2.42 -8.54 -13.82
N GLU A 164 1.96 -8.81 -15.06
CA GLU A 164 0.61 -9.36 -15.32
C GLU A 164 0.42 -10.70 -14.60
N ARG A 165 1.41 -11.58 -14.68
CA ARG A 165 1.40 -12.88 -14.01
C ARG A 165 1.32 -12.71 -12.50
N THR A 166 2.05 -11.77 -11.94
CA THR A 166 2.05 -11.49 -10.50
C THR A 166 0.69 -10.99 -10.03
N ILE A 167 0.09 -10.06 -10.76
CA ILE A 167 -1.28 -9.57 -10.49
C ILE A 167 -2.27 -10.73 -10.52
N SER A 168 -2.22 -11.57 -11.56
CA SER A 168 -3.11 -12.72 -11.70
C SER A 168 -2.95 -13.72 -10.54
N GLU A 169 -1.72 -14.04 -10.16
CA GLU A 169 -1.45 -15.00 -9.07
C GLU A 169 -1.85 -14.42 -7.70
N ALA A 170 -1.64 -13.12 -7.45
CA ALA A 170 -2.06 -12.46 -6.22
C ALA A 170 -3.60 -12.46 -6.09
N LYS A 171 -4.32 -12.11 -7.17
CA LYS A 171 -5.79 -12.18 -7.20
C LYS A 171 -6.30 -13.60 -6.94
N LYS A 172 -5.74 -14.60 -7.62
CA LYS A 172 -6.10 -16.00 -7.45
C LYS A 172 -5.94 -16.47 -6.01
N ARG A 173 -4.93 -15.98 -5.29
CA ARG A 173 -4.64 -16.32 -3.91
C ARG A 173 -5.29 -15.39 -2.89
N GLN A 174 -6.03 -14.38 -3.34
CA GLN A 174 -6.65 -13.36 -2.49
C GLN A 174 -5.63 -12.67 -1.58
N VAL A 175 -4.48 -12.29 -2.15
CA VAL A 175 -3.40 -11.57 -1.47
C VAL A 175 -3.36 -10.14 -1.98
N ALA A 176 -3.62 -9.17 -1.12
CA ALA A 176 -3.45 -7.77 -1.45
C ALA A 176 -1.97 -7.37 -1.42
N VAL A 177 -1.50 -6.64 -2.43
CA VAL A 177 -0.11 -6.16 -2.48
C VAL A 177 -0.07 -4.67 -2.16
N PHE A 178 0.60 -4.32 -1.08
CA PHE A 178 0.93 -2.94 -0.73
C PHE A 178 2.37 -2.67 -1.12
N SER A 179 2.63 -1.53 -1.76
CA SER A 179 3.97 -1.22 -2.26
C SER A 179 4.50 0.09 -1.70
N PHE A 180 5.72 0.07 -1.19
CA PHE A 180 6.50 1.26 -0.87
C PHE A 180 7.56 1.45 -1.94
N TYR A 181 7.49 2.57 -2.65
CA TYR A 181 8.54 2.89 -3.60
C TYR A 181 9.80 3.36 -2.87
N ALA A 182 10.92 2.75 -3.23
CA ALA A 182 12.25 3.20 -2.86
C ALA A 182 13.18 3.03 -4.06
N PRO A 183 13.98 4.05 -4.43
CA PRO A 183 14.87 3.93 -5.58
C PRO A 183 15.99 2.92 -5.33
N SER A 184 16.41 2.22 -6.39
CA SER A 184 17.61 1.39 -6.38
C SER A 184 18.87 2.23 -6.55
N VAL A 185 20.01 1.69 -6.15
CA VAL A 185 21.33 2.32 -6.34
C VAL A 185 21.67 2.52 -7.83
N GLY A 186 21.06 1.70 -8.68
CA GLY A 186 21.24 1.72 -10.13
C GLY A 186 20.38 2.77 -10.83
N LEU A 187 19.45 2.30 -11.65
CA LEU A 187 18.76 3.10 -12.65
C LEU A 187 17.83 4.15 -12.05
N THR A 188 17.00 3.79 -11.06
CA THR A 188 15.94 4.65 -10.56
C THR A 188 16.41 5.82 -9.69
N SER A 189 17.62 5.76 -9.13
CA SER A 189 18.19 6.89 -8.39
C SER A 189 18.68 8.04 -9.30
N HIS A 190 18.91 7.76 -10.58
CA HIS A 190 19.51 8.73 -11.52
C HIS A 190 18.62 9.01 -12.74
N ASN A 191 17.62 8.18 -13.01
CA ASN A 191 16.75 8.30 -14.17
C ASN A 191 15.28 8.49 -13.73
N ARG A 192 14.76 9.72 -13.88
CA ARG A 192 13.40 10.07 -13.52
C ARG A 192 12.35 9.30 -14.32
N LEU A 193 12.63 8.99 -15.57
CA LEU A 193 11.72 8.21 -16.40
C LEU A 193 11.61 6.79 -15.88
N ALA A 194 12.73 6.15 -15.56
CA ALA A 194 12.76 4.83 -14.94
C ALA A 194 12.03 4.83 -13.60
N ALA A 195 12.27 5.84 -12.75
CA ALA A 195 11.55 5.99 -11.48
C ALA A 195 10.03 6.10 -11.69
N SER A 196 9.59 6.88 -12.67
CA SER A 196 8.16 7.04 -12.99
C SER A 196 7.53 5.72 -13.44
N TYR A 197 8.22 4.95 -14.27
CA TYR A 197 7.74 3.64 -14.69
C TYR A 197 7.68 2.64 -13.53
N GLY A 198 8.69 2.62 -12.67
CA GLY A 198 8.67 1.78 -11.47
C GLY A 198 7.48 2.09 -10.58
N GLN A 199 7.25 3.38 -10.30
CA GLN A 199 6.07 3.82 -9.52
C GLN A 199 4.76 3.44 -10.18
N SER A 200 4.65 3.59 -11.51
CA SER A 200 3.46 3.21 -12.27
C SER A 200 3.19 1.69 -12.16
N SER A 201 4.23 0.88 -12.27
CA SER A 201 4.13 -0.57 -12.15
C SER A 201 3.72 -1.00 -10.73
N LEU A 202 4.30 -0.39 -9.70
CA LEU A 202 3.91 -0.65 -8.31
C LEU A 202 2.47 -0.21 -8.04
N ASN A 203 2.06 0.94 -8.58
CA ASN A 203 0.69 1.41 -8.43
C ASN A 203 -0.29 0.41 -9.05
N ARG A 204 -0.03 -0.02 -10.27
CA ARG A 204 -0.85 -1.01 -10.97
C ARG A 204 -0.90 -2.34 -10.22
N LEU A 205 0.25 -2.87 -9.78
CA LEU A 205 0.29 -4.10 -8.98
C LEU A 205 -0.59 -3.99 -7.73
N SER A 206 -0.46 -2.87 -7.02
CA SER A 206 -1.20 -2.67 -5.78
C SER A 206 -2.70 -2.47 -6.03
N ASP A 207 -3.07 -1.56 -6.93
CA ASP A 207 -4.48 -1.26 -7.23
C ASP A 207 -5.23 -2.50 -7.75
N ASP A 208 -4.61 -3.23 -8.67
CA ASP A 208 -5.21 -4.43 -9.27
C ASP A 208 -5.36 -5.61 -8.30
N THR A 209 -4.62 -5.61 -7.20
CA THR A 209 -4.68 -6.68 -6.17
C THR A 209 -5.45 -6.26 -4.92
N GLY A 210 -6.03 -5.05 -4.89
CA GLY A 210 -6.79 -4.51 -3.77
C GLY A 210 -5.93 -3.93 -2.64
N GLY A 211 -4.64 -3.70 -2.89
CA GLY A 211 -3.74 -2.99 -2.00
C GLY A 211 -3.61 -1.51 -2.35
N LYS A 212 -2.46 -0.92 -2.03
CA LYS A 212 -2.15 0.48 -2.33
C LYS A 212 -0.65 0.70 -2.46
N ALA A 213 -0.23 1.51 -3.44
CA ALA A 213 1.14 1.97 -3.55
C ALA A 213 1.34 3.31 -2.84
N PHE A 214 2.53 3.49 -2.26
CA PHE A 214 2.93 4.69 -1.54
C PHE A 214 4.26 5.20 -2.11
N PHE A 215 4.25 6.43 -2.58
CA PHE A 215 5.42 7.14 -3.09
C PHE A 215 5.23 8.66 -2.96
N GLN A 216 6.33 9.42 -3.00
CA GLN A 216 6.34 10.88 -2.98
C GLN A 216 7.23 11.39 -4.10
N GLY A 217 6.60 11.79 -5.21
CA GLY A 217 7.32 12.32 -6.38
C GLY A 217 8.31 11.32 -6.98
N THR A 218 9.04 11.77 -8.01
CA THR A 218 10.05 10.98 -8.71
C THR A 218 11.47 11.26 -8.21
N ASN A 219 11.62 12.25 -7.32
CA ASN A 219 12.93 12.70 -6.83
C ASN A 219 13.00 12.51 -5.34
N GLY A 220 13.88 11.68 -4.92
CA GLY A 220 14.35 11.69 -3.55
C GLY A 220 13.91 10.53 -2.69
N PHE A 221 14.50 10.57 -1.55
CA PHE A 221 14.32 9.67 -0.46
C PHE A 221 12.94 9.84 0.17
N VAL A 222 12.38 8.74 0.56
CA VAL A 222 11.10 8.67 1.23
C VAL A 222 11.29 8.19 2.65
N THR A 223 10.69 8.89 3.59
CA THR A 223 10.55 8.38 4.95
C THR A 223 9.37 7.44 5.03
N PHE A 224 9.54 6.25 5.61
CA PHE A 224 8.48 5.25 5.69
C PHE A 224 7.46 5.53 6.81
N ASP A 225 7.75 6.45 7.73
CA ASP A 225 6.81 6.82 8.79
C ASP A 225 5.42 7.18 8.25
N SER A 226 5.37 8.09 7.28
CA SER A 226 4.12 8.51 6.66
C SER A 226 3.45 7.38 5.88
N TYR A 227 4.22 6.47 5.29
CA TYR A 227 3.70 5.33 4.55
C TYR A 227 3.12 4.29 5.51
N PHE A 228 3.81 3.98 6.60
CA PHE A 228 3.27 3.06 7.59
C PHE A 228 2.04 3.62 8.30
N ALA A 229 1.98 4.93 8.57
CA ALA A 229 0.77 5.55 9.12
C ALA A 229 -0.43 5.36 8.17
N ARG A 230 -0.24 5.64 6.89
CA ARG A 230 -1.28 5.45 5.85
C ARG A 230 -1.61 3.97 5.62
N LEU A 231 -0.61 3.09 5.65
CA LEU A 231 -0.81 1.64 5.52
C LEU A 231 -1.66 1.11 6.67
N ARG A 232 -1.36 1.48 7.93
CA ARG A 232 -2.19 1.10 9.09
C ARG A 232 -3.63 1.58 8.93
N GLN A 233 -3.83 2.81 8.47
CA GLN A 233 -5.18 3.33 8.20
C GLN A 233 -5.90 2.48 7.13
N THR A 234 -5.23 2.15 6.04
CA THR A 234 -5.79 1.34 4.96
C THR A 234 -6.11 -0.08 5.45
N LEU A 235 -5.20 -0.72 6.18
CA LEU A 235 -5.41 -2.05 6.75
C LEU A 235 -6.59 -2.05 7.75
N ASN A 236 -6.69 -1.02 8.59
CA ASN A 236 -7.81 -0.88 9.51
C ASN A 236 -9.14 -0.73 8.77
N GLN A 237 -9.18 0.00 7.66
CA GLN A 237 -10.40 0.17 6.87
C GLN A 237 -10.80 -1.11 6.13
N GLN A 238 -9.82 -1.87 5.63
CA GLN A 238 -10.07 -3.07 4.82
C GLN A 238 -10.34 -4.32 5.68
N TYR A 239 -9.69 -4.43 6.82
CA TYR A 239 -9.66 -5.65 7.63
C TYR A 239 -10.18 -5.48 9.05
N ALA A 240 -10.69 -4.30 9.42
CA ALA A 240 -11.38 -4.15 10.69
C ALA A 240 -12.82 -4.65 10.58
N ARG A 241 -13.24 -5.49 11.53
CA ARG A 241 -14.66 -5.77 11.74
C ARG A 241 -15.23 -4.78 12.74
N ALA A 242 -16.43 -4.27 12.46
CA ALA A 242 -17.24 -3.58 13.45
C ALA A 242 -17.78 -4.62 14.43
N TYR A 243 -17.46 -4.47 15.71
CA TYR A 243 -18.08 -5.20 16.81
C TYR A 243 -19.23 -4.37 17.37
#